data_cc6cea602ea35412c306ad3a5f6aca43
#
_entry.id   cc6cea602ea35412c306ad3a5f6aca43
#
_cell.length_a   1.000
_cell.length_b   1.000
_cell.length_c   1.000
_cell.angle_alpha   90.00
_cell.angle_beta   90.00
_cell.angle_gamma   90.00
#
_symmetry.space_group_name_H-M   'P 1'
#
loop_
_entity.id
_entity.type
_entity.pdbx_description
1 polymer ?
#
loop_
_entity_poly.entity_id
_entity_poly.type
_entity_poly.pdbx_seq_one_letter_code
_entity_poly.pdbx_strand_id
1 'polypeptide(L)'
;QQEAARKLRFSVSQTMSIAQKLYEHGYITYMRTDSTNLSDLALNTSKKFICDNFGEEYSKVRNRWGKAKGAQEAHEAIRPTYIDNTSIPGTPQEQKLYDLIWKRTVASQMADARLIKTDIKVGAEGIEEKFNVQASQVLFDGFLKLYIESTDDPQQDAEEIILPEVHIGDRMFENGITADCKFTSAPSRYTDASLIKKLEDLEIGRPSTYAPTITTLTKARGYVIKGDKTG
;
A
#
# COMPACT_ATOMS: atom_id res chain seq x y z
N GLN A 1 -4.07 5.02 8.28
CA GLN A 1 -3.07 5.06 9.37
C GLN A 1 -1.79 4.36 8.95
N GLN A 2 -1.84 3.10 8.51
CA GLN A 2 -0.66 2.32 8.09
C GLN A 2 0.09 3.00 6.95
N GLU A 3 -0.60 3.37 5.87
CA GLU A 3 0.02 4.04 4.72
C GLU A 3 0.60 5.43 5.05
N ALA A 4 -0.07 6.19 5.91
CA ALA A 4 0.47 7.47 6.36
C ALA A 4 1.76 7.30 7.18
N ALA A 5 1.84 6.24 7.99
CA ALA A 5 3.06 5.93 8.72
C ALA A 5 4.21 5.51 7.77
N ARG A 6 3.93 4.68 6.76
CA ARG A 6 4.94 4.23 5.78
C ARG A 6 5.40 5.34 4.85
N LYS A 7 4.46 6.02 4.18
CA LYS A 7 4.76 6.99 3.11
C LYS A 7 5.09 8.38 3.62
N LEU A 8 4.38 8.84 4.67
CA LEU A 8 4.50 10.21 5.15
C LEU A 8 5.32 10.32 6.44
N ARG A 9 5.71 9.19 7.04
CA ARG A 9 6.38 9.12 8.34
C ARG A 9 5.59 9.79 9.47
N PHE A 10 4.26 9.84 9.34
CA PHE A 10 3.39 10.38 10.36
C PHE A 10 3.15 9.36 11.46
N SER A 11 3.19 9.79 12.72
CA SER A 11 2.71 8.94 13.80
C SER A 11 1.20 8.71 13.68
N VAL A 12 0.70 7.67 14.29
CA VAL A 12 -0.73 7.34 14.24
C VAL A 12 -1.58 8.47 14.84
N SER A 13 -1.14 9.04 15.97
CA SER A 13 -1.82 10.17 16.60
C SER A 13 -1.83 11.41 15.71
N GLN A 14 -0.71 11.72 15.06
CA GLN A 14 -0.59 12.82 14.11
C GLN A 14 -1.53 12.62 12.92
N THR A 15 -1.53 11.43 12.34
CA THR A 15 -2.43 11.07 11.22
C THR A 15 -3.89 11.30 11.60
N MET A 16 -4.30 10.83 12.78
CA MET A 16 -5.68 10.97 13.21
C MET A 16 -6.06 12.43 13.52
N SER A 17 -5.14 13.23 14.06
CA SER A 17 -5.36 14.66 14.28
C SER A 17 -5.53 15.44 12.97
N ILE A 18 -4.69 15.14 11.97
CA ILE A 18 -4.79 15.77 10.65
C ILE A 18 -6.08 15.32 9.94
N ALA A 19 -6.38 14.02 9.96
CA ALA A 19 -7.61 13.48 9.36
C ALA A 19 -8.88 14.08 9.98
N GLN A 20 -8.87 14.33 11.30
CA GLN A 20 -9.97 15.02 11.99
C GLN A 20 -10.19 16.42 11.41
N LYS A 21 -9.12 17.20 11.23
CA LYS A 21 -9.21 18.54 10.62
C LYS A 21 -9.71 18.50 9.18
N LEU A 22 -9.21 17.55 8.36
CA LEU A 22 -9.66 17.38 6.99
C LEU A 22 -11.16 17.07 6.92
N TYR A 23 -11.66 16.25 7.84
CA TYR A 23 -13.09 15.97 7.98
C TYR A 23 -13.89 17.19 8.42
N GLU A 24 -13.45 17.91 9.45
CA GLU A 24 -14.11 19.12 9.96
C GLU A 24 -14.20 20.24 8.92
N HIS A 25 -13.21 20.33 8.01
CA HIS A 25 -13.24 21.23 6.87
C HIS A 25 -14.05 20.70 5.67
N GLY A 26 -14.61 19.50 5.77
CA GLY A 26 -15.42 18.90 4.71
C GLY A 26 -14.61 18.40 3.50
N TYR A 27 -13.29 18.22 3.65
CA TYR A 27 -12.43 17.73 2.56
C TYR A 27 -12.50 16.23 2.36
N ILE A 28 -12.75 15.47 3.44
CA ILE A 28 -12.87 14.01 3.41
C ILE A 28 -14.11 13.54 4.16
N THR A 29 -14.53 12.29 3.89
CA THR A 29 -15.55 11.59 4.67
C THR A 29 -15.03 11.25 6.08
N TYR A 30 -15.90 10.73 6.93
CA TYR A 30 -15.56 10.43 8.33
C TYR A 30 -14.40 9.43 8.45
N MET A 31 -13.35 9.82 9.16
CA MET A 31 -12.08 9.11 9.20
C MET A 31 -12.01 7.95 10.20
N ARG A 32 -12.98 7.80 11.10
CA ARG A 32 -13.02 6.70 12.09
C ARG A 32 -13.96 5.59 11.64
N THR A 33 -13.65 5.00 10.52
CA THR A 33 -14.42 3.91 9.92
C THR A 33 -13.51 2.79 9.48
N ASP A 34 -14.01 1.58 9.49
CA ASP A 34 -13.44 0.38 8.89
C ASP A 34 -14.19 -0.03 7.62
N SER A 35 -15.16 0.77 7.20
CA SER A 35 -15.91 0.55 5.96
C SER A 35 -15.02 0.77 4.73
N THR A 36 -15.17 -0.11 3.76
CA THR A 36 -14.56 -0.02 2.43
C THR A 36 -15.59 0.30 1.33
N ASN A 37 -16.84 0.53 1.71
CA ASN A 37 -17.92 0.81 0.76
C ASN A 37 -17.86 2.27 0.29
N LEU A 38 -18.12 2.49 -1.00
CA LEU A 38 -18.30 3.81 -1.60
C LEU A 38 -19.76 4.00 -2.01
N SER A 39 -20.26 5.22 -1.87
CA SER A 39 -21.60 5.59 -2.38
C SER A 39 -21.63 5.57 -3.91
N ASP A 40 -22.82 5.40 -4.47
CA ASP A 40 -23.00 5.44 -5.93
C ASP A 40 -22.54 6.78 -6.55
N LEU A 41 -22.72 7.88 -5.82
CA LEU A 41 -22.20 9.18 -6.21
C LEU A 41 -20.67 9.16 -6.32
N ALA A 42 -19.98 8.62 -5.32
CA ALA A 42 -18.53 8.51 -5.32
C ALA A 42 -18.01 7.59 -6.43
N LEU A 43 -18.70 6.47 -6.67
CA LEU A 43 -18.36 5.55 -7.76
C LEU A 43 -18.50 6.21 -9.13
N ASN A 44 -19.62 6.89 -9.37
CA ASN A 44 -19.89 7.54 -10.65
C ASN A 44 -18.95 8.72 -10.91
N THR A 45 -18.69 9.55 -9.90
CA THR A 45 -17.74 10.67 -10.02
C THR A 45 -16.30 10.19 -10.21
N SER A 46 -15.89 9.13 -9.50
CA SER A 46 -14.56 8.53 -9.70
C SER A 46 -14.41 7.93 -11.10
N LYS A 47 -15.44 7.22 -11.60
CA LYS A 47 -15.46 6.69 -12.97
C LYS A 47 -15.27 7.80 -13.99
N LYS A 48 -16.09 8.86 -13.89
CA LYS A 48 -15.99 9.99 -14.80
C LYS A 48 -14.60 10.62 -14.77
N PHE A 49 -14.09 10.91 -13.56
CA PHE A 49 -12.75 11.48 -13.38
C PHE A 49 -11.66 10.61 -14.02
N ILE A 50 -11.71 9.28 -13.82
CA ILE A 50 -10.73 8.35 -14.39
C ILE A 50 -10.80 8.33 -15.91
N CYS A 51 -12.01 8.23 -16.48
CA CYS A 51 -12.17 8.24 -17.93
C CYS A 51 -11.67 9.55 -18.56
N ASP A 52 -11.99 10.69 -17.96
CA ASP A 52 -11.63 12.01 -18.48
C ASP A 52 -10.13 12.30 -18.40
N ASN A 53 -9.42 11.76 -17.40
CA ASN A 53 -8.00 12.09 -17.14
C ASN A 53 -7.01 10.98 -17.53
N PHE A 54 -7.43 9.71 -17.56
CA PHE A 54 -6.55 8.56 -17.81
C PHE A 54 -6.98 7.74 -19.03
N GLY A 55 -8.26 7.76 -19.41
CA GLY A 55 -8.84 6.94 -20.46
C GLY A 55 -9.81 5.87 -19.92
N GLU A 56 -10.69 5.39 -20.78
CA GLU A 56 -11.71 4.40 -20.40
C GLU A 56 -11.11 3.06 -19.94
N GLU A 57 -9.99 2.66 -20.51
CA GLU A 57 -9.26 1.43 -20.18
C GLU A 57 -8.74 1.41 -18.75
N TYR A 58 -8.56 2.58 -18.12
CA TYR A 58 -8.14 2.71 -16.72
C TYR A 58 -9.31 2.62 -15.75
N SER A 59 -10.55 2.60 -16.19
CA SER A 59 -11.71 2.57 -15.30
C SER A 59 -12.16 1.14 -15.02
N LYS A 60 -12.23 0.77 -13.73
CA LYS A 60 -12.82 -0.49 -13.27
C LYS A 60 -13.55 -0.26 -11.95
N VAL A 61 -14.75 0.26 -12.05
CA VAL A 61 -15.56 0.58 -10.87
C VAL A 61 -15.82 -0.65 -10.01
N ARG A 62 -15.51 -0.56 -8.73
CA ARG A 62 -15.69 -1.63 -7.74
C ARG A 62 -16.40 -1.09 -6.51
N ASN A 63 -17.50 -1.70 -6.11
CA ASN A 63 -18.24 -1.28 -4.93
C ASN A 63 -17.85 -2.06 -3.65
N ARG A 64 -17.18 -3.21 -3.74
CA ARG A 64 -16.91 -4.05 -2.58
C ARG A 64 -15.49 -4.61 -2.61
N TRP A 65 -14.73 -4.28 -1.57
CA TRP A 65 -13.42 -4.81 -1.27
C TRP A 65 -13.48 -5.71 -0.04
N GLY A 66 -14.15 -6.85 -0.11
CA GLY A 66 -14.27 -7.74 1.02
C GLY A 66 -15.00 -7.11 2.23
N LYS A 67 -15.71 -7.91 2.99
CA LYS A 67 -16.27 -7.45 4.27
C LYS A 67 -15.25 -7.74 5.37
N ALA A 68 -14.77 -6.72 6.07
CA ALA A 68 -14.16 -6.93 7.38
C ALA A 68 -15.24 -7.52 8.31
N LYS A 69 -14.92 -8.62 9.00
CA LYS A 69 -15.84 -9.19 9.99
C LYS A 69 -16.16 -8.13 11.06
N GLY A 70 -17.44 -7.82 11.23
CA GLY A 70 -17.91 -6.84 12.22
C GLY A 70 -17.80 -5.38 11.80
N ALA A 71 -17.59 -5.07 10.50
CA ALA A 71 -17.64 -3.72 9.98
C ALA A 71 -19.03 -3.09 10.20
N GLN A 72 -19.05 -1.83 10.62
CA GLN A 72 -20.28 -1.05 10.73
C GLN A 72 -20.76 -0.67 9.32
N GLU A 73 -21.72 -1.39 8.77
CA GLU A 73 -22.21 -1.23 7.39
C GLU A 73 -22.79 0.17 7.08
N ALA A 74 -23.09 0.96 8.10
CA ALA A 74 -23.69 2.31 7.96
C ALA A 74 -22.68 3.40 7.53
N HIS A 75 -21.38 3.12 7.57
CA HIS A 75 -20.36 4.11 7.22
C HIS A 75 -19.84 3.92 5.81
N GLU A 76 -19.49 5.03 5.18
CA GLU A 76 -18.74 5.05 3.93
C GLU A 76 -17.23 4.93 4.19
N ALA A 77 -16.47 4.51 3.19
CA ALA A 77 -15.02 4.52 3.22
C ALA A 77 -14.46 5.94 3.35
N ILE A 78 -13.23 6.05 3.86
CA ILE A 78 -12.49 7.32 3.88
C ILE A 78 -12.14 7.70 2.45
N ARG A 79 -12.65 8.83 1.98
CA ARG A 79 -12.41 9.36 0.63
C ARG A 79 -12.49 10.89 0.60
N PRO A 80 -11.99 11.54 -0.45
CA PRO A 80 -12.30 12.94 -0.70
C PRO A 80 -13.79 13.16 -0.84
N THR A 81 -14.30 14.26 -0.32
CA THR A 81 -15.73 14.64 -0.52
C THR A 81 -16.03 14.89 -1.99
N TYR A 82 -15.09 15.53 -2.67
CA TYR A 82 -15.15 15.83 -4.11
C TYR A 82 -13.89 15.31 -4.80
N ILE A 83 -14.05 14.35 -5.70
CA ILE A 83 -12.94 13.71 -6.43
C ILE A 83 -12.20 14.70 -7.35
N ASP A 84 -12.93 15.68 -7.92
CA ASP A 84 -12.35 16.69 -8.80
C ASP A 84 -11.38 17.65 -8.09
N ASN A 85 -11.45 17.71 -6.76
CA ASN A 85 -10.49 18.46 -5.95
C ASN A 85 -9.20 17.66 -5.79
N THR A 86 -8.26 17.79 -6.70
CA THR A 86 -6.98 17.08 -6.67
C THR A 86 -6.04 17.61 -5.58
N SER A 87 -6.30 18.81 -5.05
CA SER A 87 -5.54 19.44 -3.96
C SER A 87 -6.47 20.29 -3.10
N ILE A 88 -6.02 20.63 -1.90
CA ILE A 88 -6.73 21.46 -0.94
C ILE A 88 -5.84 22.57 -0.41
N PRO A 89 -6.41 23.72 0.02
CA PRO A 89 -5.69 24.67 0.86
C PRO A 89 -5.44 24.07 2.25
N GLY A 90 -4.35 24.48 2.89
CA GLY A 90 -4.02 24.03 4.23
C GLY A 90 -2.51 23.88 4.45
N THR A 91 -2.14 23.33 5.59
CA THR A 91 -0.75 23.07 5.92
C THR A 91 -0.15 21.99 5.02
N PRO A 92 1.18 21.94 4.82
CA PRO A 92 1.82 20.88 4.04
C PRO A 92 1.49 19.46 4.52
N GLN A 93 1.23 19.29 5.81
CA GLN A 93 0.86 17.99 6.37
C GLN A 93 -0.58 17.60 6.00
N GLU A 94 -1.51 18.56 6.03
CA GLU A 94 -2.90 18.36 5.59
C GLU A 94 -2.95 18.03 4.09
N GLN A 95 -2.20 18.76 3.29
CA GLN A 95 -2.10 18.52 1.84
C GLN A 95 -1.53 17.12 1.54
N LYS A 96 -0.46 16.70 2.23
CA LYS A 96 0.14 15.37 2.04
C LYS A 96 -0.83 14.23 2.42
N LEU A 97 -1.55 14.37 3.54
CA LEU A 97 -2.50 13.34 3.94
C LEU A 97 -3.71 13.31 3.01
N TYR A 98 -4.20 14.46 2.57
CA TYR A 98 -5.27 14.56 1.58
C TYR A 98 -4.87 13.90 0.26
N ASP A 99 -3.69 14.22 -0.28
CA ASP A 99 -3.14 13.63 -1.51
C ASP A 99 -3.06 12.11 -1.43
N LEU A 100 -2.59 11.59 -0.29
CA LEU A 100 -2.54 10.15 -0.04
C LEU A 100 -3.94 9.51 -0.08
N ILE A 101 -4.93 10.12 0.58
CA ILE A 101 -6.32 9.65 0.59
C ILE A 101 -6.92 9.72 -0.81
N TRP A 102 -6.69 10.83 -1.51
CA TRP A 102 -7.19 11.07 -2.85
C TRP A 102 -6.64 10.04 -3.84
N LYS A 103 -5.32 9.87 -3.89
CA LYS A 103 -4.65 8.90 -4.76
C LYS A 103 -5.12 7.48 -4.50
N ARG A 104 -5.23 7.08 -3.24
CA ARG A 104 -5.71 5.75 -2.87
C ARG A 104 -7.16 5.52 -3.27
N THR A 105 -8.01 6.53 -3.11
CA THR A 105 -9.42 6.46 -3.52
C THR A 105 -9.54 6.30 -5.02
N VAL A 106 -8.90 7.14 -5.81
CA VAL A 106 -8.96 7.07 -7.28
C VAL A 106 -8.37 5.76 -7.76
N ALA A 107 -7.18 5.38 -7.29
CA ALA A 107 -6.53 4.13 -7.65
C ALA A 107 -7.38 2.89 -7.33
N SER A 108 -8.18 2.93 -6.25
CA SER A 108 -9.09 1.84 -5.90
C SER A 108 -10.18 1.59 -6.94
N GLN A 109 -10.50 2.58 -7.77
CA GLN A 109 -11.49 2.53 -8.83
C GLN A 109 -10.87 2.40 -10.22
N MET A 110 -9.52 2.33 -10.30
CA MET A 110 -8.79 2.10 -11.54
C MET A 110 -8.70 0.61 -11.88
N ALA A 111 -8.40 0.31 -13.14
CA ALA A 111 -8.17 -1.04 -13.61
C ALA A 111 -6.91 -1.65 -12.98
N ASP A 112 -6.89 -2.97 -12.89
CA ASP A 112 -5.73 -3.72 -12.38
C ASP A 112 -4.53 -3.52 -13.31
N ALA A 113 -3.35 -3.44 -12.74
CA ALA A 113 -2.12 -3.56 -13.48
C ALA A 113 -1.97 -4.97 -14.07
N ARG A 114 -1.41 -5.06 -15.25
CA ARG A 114 -1.08 -6.34 -15.91
C ARG A 114 0.42 -6.46 -16.02
N LEU A 115 0.96 -7.55 -15.47
CA LEU A 115 2.38 -7.82 -15.45
C LEU A 115 2.65 -9.17 -16.10
N ILE A 116 3.74 -9.26 -16.86
CA ILE A 116 4.35 -10.54 -17.22
C ILE A 116 5.41 -10.86 -16.20
N LYS A 117 5.33 -12.05 -15.61
CA LYS A 117 6.41 -12.61 -14.79
C LYS A 117 7.14 -13.64 -15.64
N THR A 118 8.45 -13.45 -15.76
CA THR A 118 9.32 -14.38 -16.49
C THR A 118 10.24 -15.07 -15.48
N ASP A 119 10.19 -16.39 -15.47
CA ASP A 119 11.07 -17.23 -14.66
C ASP A 119 12.03 -17.97 -15.60
N ILE A 120 13.32 -17.67 -15.52
CA ILE A 120 14.36 -18.36 -16.29
C ILE A 120 15.10 -19.31 -15.34
N LYS A 121 15.20 -20.58 -15.74
CA LYS A 121 15.95 -21.61 -15.04
C LYS A 121 17.07 -22.12 -15.91
N VAL A 122 18.30 -21.92 -15.47
CA VAL A 122 19.51 -22.38 -16.17
C VAL A 122 20.09 -23.56 -15.40
N GLY A 123 20.20 -24.70 -16.07
CA GLY A 123 20.82 -25.90 -15.52
C GLY A 123 22.19 -26.11 -16.14
N ALA A 124 23.06 -26.85 -15.44
CA ALA A 124 24.33 -27.33 -15.98
C ALA A 124 24.30 -28.87 -16.07
N GLU A 125 25.00 -29.42 -17.04
CA GLU A 125 25.05 -30.87 -17.25
C GLU A 125 25.70 -31.56 -16.02
N GLY A 126 25.04 -32.60 -15.51
CA GLY A 126 25.52 -33.35 -14.34
C GLY A 126 25.25 -32.71 -12.99
N ILE A 127 24.50 -31.60 -12.93
CA ILE A 127 24.14 -30.89 -11.69
C ILE A 127 22.61 -30.78 -11.60
N GLU A 128 22.04 -31.17 -10.45
CA GLU A 128 20.58 -31.06 -10.22
C GLU A 128 20.14 -29.63 -9.91
N GLU A 129 20.98 -28.85 -9.26
CA GLU A 129 20.72 -27.47 -8.89
C GLU A 129 20.64 -26.58 -10.14
N LYS A 130 19.80 -25.54 -10.04
CA LYS A 130 19.57 -24.60 -11.13
C LYS A 130 19.75 -23.18 -10.67
N PHE A 131 20.32 -22.37 -11.54
CA PHE A 131 20.26 -20.91 -11.36
C PHE A 131 18.89 -20.43 -11.76
N ASN A 132 18.24 -19.65 -10.89
CA ASN A 132 16.92 -19.09 -11.14
C ASN A 132 17.02 -17.57 -11.18
N VAL A 133 16.43 -16.95 -12.19
CA VAL A 133 16.22 -15.51 -12.23
C VAL A 133 14.75 -15.24 -12.52
N GLN A 134 14.18 -14.28 -11.82
CA GLN A 134 12.79 -13.83 -12.00
C GLN A 134 12.80 -12.35 -12.35
N ALA A 135 12.00 -11.98 -13.33
CA ALA A 135 11.74 -10.58 -13.64
C ALA A 135 10.24 -10.36 -13.85
N SER A 136 9.84 -9.12 -13.65
CA SER A 136 8.48 -8.68 -13.91
C SER A 136 8.51 -7.49 -14.86
N GLN A 137 7.71 -7.56 -15.91
CA GLN A 137 7.51 -6.45 -16.86
C GLN A 137 6.09 -5.96 -16.78
N VAL A 138 5.90 -4.65 -16.66
CA VAL A 138 4.57 -4.03 -16.66
C VAL A 138 4.10 -3.92 -18.12
N LEU A 139 3.00 -4.62 -18.45
CA LEU A 139 2.33 -4.49 -19.73
C LEU A 139 1.31 -3.37 -19.76
N PHE A 140 0.64 -3.18 -18.64
CA PHE A 140 -0.36 -2.14 -18.44
C PHE A 140 -0.28 -1.72 -16.98
N ASP A 141 -0.01 -0.45 -16.76
CA ASP A 141 0.23 0.08 -15.42
C ASP A 141 -1.04 0.16 -14.56
N GLY A 142 -2.22 0.35 -15.16
CA GLY A 142 -3.48 0.40 -14.43
C GLY A 142 -3.41 1.37 -13.25
N PHE A 143 -3.80 0.90 -12.06
CA PHE A 143 -3.77 1.72 -10.84
C PHE A 143 -2.34 2.11 -10.39
N LEU A 144 -1.30 1.38 -10.80
CA LEU A 144 0.09 1.70 -10.47
C LEU A 144 0.53 3.06 -11.02
N LYS A 145 -0.13 3.55 -12.08
CA LYS A 145 0.10 4.89 -12.63
C LYS A 145 -0.09 6.00 -11.60
N LEU A 146 -0.97 5.79 -10.64
CA LEU A 146 -1.31 6.78 -9.63
C LEU A 146 -0.85 6.40 -8.23
N TYR A 147 -0.85 5.12 -7.90
CA TYR A 147 -0.62 4.66 -6.54
C TYR A 147 0.10 3.32 -6.48
N ILE A 148 1.22 3.31 -5.77
CA ILE A 148 1.95 2.09 -5.41
C ILE A 148 1.79 1.89 -3.91
N GLU A 149 1.30 0.72 -3.49
CA GLU A 149 1.16 0.40 -2.08
C GLU A 149 2.53 0.19 -1.43
N SER A 150 2.73 0.73 -0.22
CA SER A 150 3.97 0.52 0.51
C SER A 150 3.92 -0.79 1.28
N THR A 151 5.02 -1.52 1.29
CA THR A 151 5.20 -2.74 2.10
C THR A 151 6.19 -2.49 3.24
N ASP A 152 6.05 -3.26 4.33
CA ASP A 152 7.05 -3.29 5.42
C ASP A 152 8.19 -4.28 5.10
N ASP A 153 8.10 -5.03 4.00
CA ASP A 153 9.09 -6.01 3.58
C ASP A 153 10.03 -5.38 2.52
N PRO A 154 11.30 -5.10 2.89
CA PRO A 154 12.29 -4.54 1.97
C PRO A 154 12.69 -5.49 0.82
N GLN A 155 12.30 -6.78 0.88
CA GLN A 155 12.59 -7.73 -0.20
C GLN A 155 11.56 -7.67 -1.36
N GLN A 156 10.49 -6.91 -1.22
CA GLN A 156 9.47 -6.76 -2.26
C GLN A 156 9.74 -5.60 -3.24
N ASP A 157 10.71 -4.74 -2.95
CA ASP A 157 11.20 -3.76 -3.92
C ASP A 157 12.10 -4.49 -4.94
N ALA A 158 11.50 -5.37 -5.74
CA ALA A 158 12.22 -6.01 -6.85
C ALA A 158 12.65 -4.91 -7.83
N GLU A 159 13.96 -4.72 -7.96
CA GLU A 159 14.53 -3.93 -9.04
C GLU A 159 13.95 -4.45 -10.37
N GLU A 160 13.59 -3.55 -11.25
CA GLU A 160 13.09 -3.91 -12.58
C GLU A 160 14.26 -4.53 -13.38
N ILE A 161 14.37 -5.86 -13.27
CA ILE A 161 15.41 -6.61 -13.97
C ILE A 161 14.94 -6.78 -15.42
N ILE A 162 15.63 -6.13 -16.34
CA ILE A 162 15.42 -6.33 -17.77
C ILE A 162 16.12 -7.64 -18.15
N LEU A 163 15.33 -8.68 -18.41
CA LEU A 163 15.87 -9.95 -18.89
C LEU A 163 16.11 -9.89 -20.39
N PRO A 164 17.19 -10.51 -20.89
CA PRO A 164 17.38 -10.71 -22.32
C PRO A 164 16.32 -11.67 -22.88
N GLU A 165 16.06 -11.58 -24.17
CA GLU A 165 15.23 -12.55 -24.87
C GLU A 165 15.98 -13.88 -24.92
N VAL A 166 15.40 -14.92 -24.34
CA VAL A 166 15.97 -16.28 -24.30
C VAL A 166 14.89 -17.32 -24.58
N HIS A 167 15.29 -18.41 -25.18
CA HIS A 167 14.41 -19.52 -25.55
C HIS A 167 14.83 -20.81 -24.85
N ILE A 168 13.89 -21.74 -24.74
CA ILE A 168 14.17 -23.04 -24.15
C ILE A 168 15.19 -23.79 -25.05
N GLY A 169 16.30 -24.19 -24.44
CA GLY A 169 17.39 -24.88 -25.11
C GLY A 169 18.55 -23.98 -25.54
N ASP A 170 18.44 -22.66 -25.30
CA ASP A 170 19.58 -21.77 -25.53
C ASP A 170 20.75 -22.17 -24.63
N ARG A 171 21.95 -22.10 -25.17
CA ARG A 171 23.18 -22.32 -24.41
C ARG A 171 23.70 -21.02 -23.89
N MET A 172 23.95 -20.99 -22.59
CA MET A 172 24.56 -19.84 -21.91
C MET A 172 26.00 -20.14 -21.54
N PHE A 173 26.84 -19.14 -21.62
CA PHE A 173 28.24 -19.21 -21.22
C PHE A 173 28.41 -18.54 -19.87
N GLU A 174 29.09 -19.24 -18.99
CA GLU A 174 29.47 -18.68 -17.70
C GLU A 174 30.50 -17.56 -17.92
N ASN A 175 30.20 -16.40 -17.28
CA ASN A 175 31.11 -15.24 -17.25
C ASN A 175 31.71 -15.01 -15.86
N GLY A 176 31.26 -15.75 -14.89
CA GLY A 176 31.73 -15.74 -13.50
C GLY A 176 30.64 -16.18 -12.54
N ILE A 177 31.02 -16.94 -11.53
CA ILE A 177 30.15 -17.36 -10.45
C ILE A 177 30.69 -16.80 -9.15
N THR A 178 29.86 -16.07 -8.40
CA THR A 178 30.17 -15.61 -7.03
C THR A 178 29.29 -16.33 -6.03
N ALA A 179 29.87 -16.69 -4.90
CA ALA A 179 29.13 -17.31 -3.79
C ALA A 179 29.11 -16.36 -2.60
N ASP A 180 27.92 -15.86 -2.29
CA ASP A 180 27.71 -14.99 -1.13
C ASP A 180 27.08 -15.78 0.02
N CYS A 181 27.74 -15.76 1.18
CA CYS A 181 27.17 -16.35 2.39
C CYS A 181 26.15 -15.39 3.00
N LYS A 182 24.88 -15.80 3.05
CA LYS A 182 23.80 -15.03 3.68
C LYS A 182 23.27 -15.75 4.91
N PHE A 183 23.04 -14.98 5.96
CA PHE A 183 22.48 -15.49 7.21
C PHE A 183 21.01 -15.04 7.33
N THR A 184 20.19 -15.87 7.94
CA THR A 184 18.84 -15.47 8.32
C THR A 184 18.90 -14.38 9.39
N SER A 185 18.07 -13.36 9.23
CA SER A 185 17.93 -12.29 10.21
C SER A 185 16.80 -12.60 11.20
N ALA A 186 16.90 -12.08 12.41
CA ALA A 186 15.77 -12.10 13.33
C ALA A 186 14.59 -11.32 12.73
N PRO A 187 13.33 -11.66 13.10
CA PRO A 187 12.17 -10.88 12.68
C PRO A 187 12.32 -9.41 13.06
N SER A 188 11.94 -8.52 12.14
CA SER A 188 11.98 -7.08 12.39
C SER A 188 11.08 -6.69 13.56
N ARG A 189 11.47 -5.66 14.30
CA ARG A 189 10.62 -5.08 15.34
C ARG A 189 9.41 -4.41 14.70
N TYR A 190 8.32 -4.30 15.47
CA TYR A 190 7.13 -3.62 14.99
C TYR A 190 7.37 -2.14 14.73
N THR A 191 6.94 -1.67 13.57
CA THR A 191 6.69 -0.25 13.27
C THR A 191 5.28 0.13 13.72
N ASP A 192 4.95 1.43 13.75
CA ASP A 192 3.57 1.87 14.00
C ASP A 192 2.59 1.20 13.00
N ALA A 193 2.99 1.07 11.74
CA ALA A 193 2.17 0.48 10.69
C ALA A 193 1.98 -1.04 10.88
N SER A 194 3.06 -1.78 11.07
CA SER A 194 3.00 -3.24 11.25
C SER A 194 2.33 -3.63 12.57
N LEU A 195 2.43 -2.79 13.61
CA LEU A 195 1.72 -3.01 14.87
C LEU A 195 0.20 -2.84 14.69
N ILE A 196 -0.24 -1.80 13.98
CA ILE A 196 -1.68 -1.62 13.66
C ILE A 196 -2.18 -2.79 12.84
N LYS A 197 -1.43 -3.20 11.81
CA LYS A 197 -1.80 -4.37 11.00
C LYS A 197 -1.94 -5.61 11.88
N LYS A 198 -1.01 -5.85 12.80
CA LYS A 198 -1.08 -7.00 13.72
C LYS A 198 -2.28 -6.92 14.65
N LEU A 199 -2.63 -5.74 15.16
CA LEU A 199 -3.83 -5.53 15.97
C LEU A 199 -5.10 -5.81 15.16
N GLU A 200 -5.14 -5.36 13.90
CA GLU A 200 -6.24 -5.61 12.97
C GLU A 200 -6.38 -7.11 12.66
N ASP A 201 -5.29 -7.80 12.33
CA ASP A 201 -5.25 -9.24 12.07
C ASP A 201 -5.73 -10.08 13.27
N LEU A 202 -5.49 -9.60 14.49
CA LEU A 202 -5.93 -10.23 15.74
C LEU A 202 -7.32 -9.77 16.21
N GLU A 203 -7.99 -8.92 15.44
CA GLU A 203 -9.29 -8.29 15.78
C GLU A 203 -9.26 -7.50 17.10
N ILE A 204 -8.09 -6.99 17.52
CA ILE A 204 -7.88 -6.19 18.72
C ILE A 204 -8.02 -4.70 18.39
N GLY A 205 -9.03 -4.06 18.97
CA GLY A 205 -9.30 -2.65 18.74
C GLY A 205 -10.06 -2.37 17.44
N ARG A 206 -10.13 -1.08 17.09
CA ARG A 206 -10.82 -0.55 15.91
C ARG A 206 -10.10 0.73 15.45
N PRO A 207 -10.40 1.29 14.27
CA PRO A 207 -9.78 2.52 13.77
C PRO A 207 -9.77 3.68 14.77
N SER A 208 -10.80 3.77 15.62
CA SER A 208 -10.90 4.80 16.66
C SER A 208 -10.00 4.57 17.88
N THR A 209 -9.54 3.33 18.11
CA THR A 209 -8.80 2.94 19.33
C THR A 209 -7.33 2.66 19.10
N TYR A 210 -6.86 2.45 17.86
CA TYR A 210 -5.44 2.14 17.61
C TYR A 210 -4.50 3.23 18.12
N ALA A 211 -4.76 4.50 17.80
CA ALA A 211 -3.93 5.62 18.24
C ALA A 211 -3.89 5.76 19.78
N PRO A 212 -5.02 5.76 20.51
CA PRO A 212 -5.02 5.75 21.98
C PRO A 212 -4.28 4.55 22.58
N THR A 213 -4.47 3.35 22.02
CA THR A 213 -3.81 2.12 22.49
C THR A 213 -2.28 2.26 22.39
N ILE A 214 -1.76 2.65 21.22
CA ILE A 214 -0.31 2.83 21.03
C ILE A 214 0.23 3.91 21.99
N THR A 215 -0.49 5.02 22.15
CA THR A 215 -0.11 6.08 23.08
C THR A 215 -0.07 5.57 24.52
N THR A 216 -1.05 4.77 24.93
CA THR A 216 -1.09 4.17 26.27
C THR A 216 0.08 3.23 26.50
N LEU A 217 0.37 2.34 25.54
CA LEU A 217 1.46 1.38 25.66
C LEU A 217 2.84 2.05 25.73
N THR A 218 3.05 3.09 24.92
CA THR A 218 4.37 3.73 24.79
C THR A 218 4.62 4.87 25.76
N LYS A 219 3.59 5.70 26.05
CA LYS A 219 3.76 6.93 26.84
C LYS A 219 3.13 6.81 28.23
N ALA A 220 1.85 6.42 28.33
CA ALA A 220 1.15 6.46 29.61
C ALA A 220 1.56 5.35 30.57
N ARG A 221 1.81 4.13 30.04
CA ARG A 221 2.20 2.95 30.83
C ARG A 221 3.67 2.56 30.65
N GLY A 222 4.30 2.96 29.54
CA GLY A 222 5.69 2.63 29.28
C GLY A 222 5.97 1.11 29.13
N TYR A 223 4.95 0.33 28.76
CA TYR A 223 5.13 -1.12 28.58
C TYR A 223 6.00 -1.46 27.37
N VAL A 224 6.05 -0.54 26.40
CA VAL A 224 6.83 -0.66 25.19
C VAL A 224 7.63 0.61 24.98
N ILE A 225 8.88 0.49 24.64
CA ILE A 225 9.77 1.61 24.32
C ILE A 225 9.77 1.80 22.80
N LYS A 226 9.49 3.03 22.35
CA LYS A 226 9.64 3.39 20.94
C LYS A 226 11.07 3.87 20.72
N GLY A 227 11.85 3.09 19.97
CA GLY A 227 13.22 3.44 19.57
C GLY A 227 13.24 4.19 18.25
N ASP A 228 14.29 4.98 18.04
CA ASP A 228 14.52 5.73 16.79
C ASP A 228 15.22 4.89 15.72
N LYS A 229 15.67 3.69 16.07
CA LYS A 229 16.35 2.76 15.16
C LYS A 229 15.59 1.43 15.09
N THR A 230 15.27 1.03 13.90
CA THR A 230 15.07 -0.37 13.55
C THR A 230 16.43 -1.04 13.70
N GLY A 231 16.59 -1.82 14.73
CA GLY A 231 17.79 -2.63 14.96
C GLY A 231 17.81 -3.82 14.04
#